data_68718bc20a01c88a6ce518d8dcd323f0
#
_entry.id   68718bc20a01c88a6ce518d8dcd323f0
#
_cell.length_a   1.000
_cell.length_b   1.000
_cell.length_c   1.000
_cell.angle_alpha   90.00
_cell.angle_beta   90.00
_cell.angle_gamma   90.00
#
_symmetry.space_group_name_H-M   'P 1'
#
loop_
_entity.id
_entity.type
_entity.pdbx_description
1 polymer ?
#
loop_
_entity_poly.entity_id
_entity_poly.type
_entity_poly.pdbx_seq_one_letter_code
_entity_poly.pdbx_strand_id
1 'polypeptide(L)'
;MWTKDHCVLNVNGQKAYIRKERLPQLKQVDGIVFDCDGVLVDIRDSYNKAISKTVVYILEALTGAKVPERLVSNEVIFLFRKTGGFNNDWDTVYGILMFVLSSLPDNYKAVLKKQTEKNSVQQAPFERLSTIKKAVKKEFRNDFLGDAFFDDAFCDLKEFTNLLDASGTASIDKNLTERATLNEGSMAFYDVLKGFLHPSAEVGRSIIATVFEEFFQGAKLFVQTFGVQPSFNKGSGMIENEKLIVQPEVFEKLASLLGEKRLGIASGSRIKPAKYVLGDLIGKFNPKAVVFLETAEEAERKLSREKVVPVNLKKPVPYSLLKAAEGFDELGCILYVGDSVEDALMAKEASKTGKNFLFAGVYQYSGLADLVRDGFLEFGCDMVIPSVNDLPLVLETIRRGEIACRRSFKKNKRNRR
;
A
#
# COMPACT_ATOMS: atom_id res chain seq x y z
N MET A 1 -4.94 17.49 22.15
CA MET A 1 -6.30 17.57 21.56
C MET A 1 -7.03 16.22 21.64
N TRP A 2 -6.36 15.10 21.45
CA TRP A 2 -6.93 13.73 21.37
C TRP A 2 -7.44 13.11 22.68
N THR A 3 -7.06 13.65 23.84
CA THR A 3 -7.45 13.10 25.17
C THR A 3 -8.92 13.28 25.52
N LYS A 4 -9.69 14.08 24.75
CA LYS A 4 -11.12 14.29 25.03
C LYS A 4 -11.92 13.02 24.71
N ASP A 5 -11.66 12.40 23.56
CA ASP A 5 -12.42 11.27 23.04
C ASP A 5 -11.70 9.92 23.19
N HIS A 6 -10.40 9.95 23.55
CA HIS A 6 -9.57 8.77 23.73
C HIS A 6 -9.09 8.61 25.17
N CYS A 7 -8.97 7.37 25.64
CA CYS A 7 -8.12 6.99 26.74
C CYS A 7 -6.72 6.78 26.20
N VAL A 8 -5.72 7.25 26.93
CA VAL A 8 -4.31 7.11 26.55
C VAL A 8 -3.63 6.15 27.52
N LEU A 9 -3.08 5.08 26.99
CA LEU A 9 -2.30 4.11 27.72
C LEU A 9 -0.83 4.22 27.33
N ASN A 10 0.09 4.18 28.28
CA ASN A 10 1.53 4.10 27.98
C ASN A 10 1.92 2.62 27.89
N VAL A 11 2.40 2.21 26.72
CA VAL A 11 2.84 0.84 26.43
C VAL A 11 4.28 0.89 25.94
N ASN A 12 5.19 0.24 26.66
CA ASN A 12 6.62 0.18 26.30
C ASN A 12 7.26 1.56 25.99
N GLY A 13 6.87 2.61 26.72
CA GLY A 13 7.36 3.98 26.52
C GLY A 13 6.68 4.77 25.41
N GLN A 14 5.74 4.16 24.69
CA GLN A 14 4.95 4.79 23.62
C GLN A 14 3.47 4.90 24.02
N LYS A 15 2.66 5.60 23.21
CA LYS A 15 1.26 5.85 23.53
C LYS A 15 0.32 5.03 22.67
N ALA A 16 -0.57 4.29 23.33
CA ALA A 16 -1.75 3.72 22.70
C ALA A 16 -2.96 4.61 22.99
N TYR A 17 -3.83 4.77 22.00
CA TYR A 17 -5.03 5.60 22.06
C TYR A 17 -6.24 4.70 21.82
N ILE A 18 -7.17 4.69 22.77
CA ILE A 18 -8.37 3.85 22.73
C ILE A 18 -9.59 4.75 22.77
N ARG A 19 -10.47 4.65 21.79
CA ARG A 19 -11.68 5.43 21.70
C ARG A 19 -12.65 5.07 22.83
N LYS A 20 -13.01 6.05 23.66
CA LYS A 20 -13.78 5.81 24.90
C LYS A 20 -15.11 5.12 24.65
N GLU A 21 -15.82 5.54 23.63
CA GLU A 21 -17.12 4.97 23.27
C GLU A 21 -17.04 3.52 22.76
N ARG A 22 -15.85 3.06 22.33
CA ARG A 22 -15.60 1.71 21.83
C ARG A 22 -15.10 0.72 22.86
N LEU A 23 -14.83 1.18 24.08
CA LEU A 23 -14.35 0.31 25.17
C LEU A 23 -15.30 -0.88 25.43
N PRO A 24 -16.65 -0.73 25.42
CA PRO A 24 -17.53 -1.89 25.63
C PRO A 24 -17.38 -2.96 24.54
N GLN A 25 -17.25 -2.56 23.27
CA GLN A 25 -17.07 -3.50 22.16
C GLN A 25 -15.66 -4.10 22.15
N LEU A 26 -14.62 -3.31 22.43
CA LEU A 26 -13.24 -3.78 22.52
C LEU A 26 -13.05 -4.86 23.60
N LYS A 27 -13.83 -4.81 24.69
CA LYS A 27 -13.86 -5.89 25.70
C LYS A 27 -14.38 -7.21 25.16
N GLN A 28 -15.22 -7.15 24.13
CA GLN A 28 -15.91 -8.31 23.53
C GLN A 28 -15.17 -8.88 22.33
N VAL A 29 -14.01 -8.33 21.96
CA VAL A 29 -13.20 -8.86 20.85
C VAL A 29 -12.87 -10.32 21.12
N ASP A 30 -13.29 -11.19 20.22
CA ASP A 30 -13.13 -12.65 20.30
C ASP A 30 -12.41 -13.26 19.08
N GLY A 31 -12.08 -12.43 18.09
CA GLY A 31 -11.22 -12.78 16.96
C GLY A 31 -10.43 -11.59 16.45
N ILE A 32 -9.26 -11.86 15.86
CA ILE A 32 -8.41 -10.84 15.27
C ILE A 32 -8.03 -11.25 13.85
N VAL A 33 -8.17 -10.31 12.92
CA VAL A 33 -7.65 -10.42 11.56
C VAL A 33 -6.55 -9.38 11.38
N PHE A 34 -5.42 -9.77 10.82
CA PHE A 34 -4.27 -8.88 10.61
C PHE A 34 -4.10 -8.58 9.11
N ASP A 35 -3.71 -7.36 8.79
CA ASP A 35 -2.92 -7.15 7.58
C ASP A 35 -1.53 -7.75 7.75
N CYS A 36 -0.80 -7.91 6.66
CA CYS A 36 0.54 -8.49 6.67
C CYS A 36 1.61 -7.39 6.68
N ASP A 37 1.63 -6.59 5.63
CA ASP A 37 2.64 -5.58 5.38
C ASP A 37 2.46 -4.39 6.34
N GLY A 38 3.56 -3.90 6.95
CA GLY A 38 3.51 -2.84 7.95
C GLY A 38 2.94 -3.27 9.32
N VAL A 39 2.29 -4.44 9.42
CA VAL A 39 1.71 -4.98 10.65
C VAL A 39 2.51 -6.16 11.18
N LEU A 40 2.63 -7.22 10.40
CA LEU A 40 3.37 -8.44 10.74
C LEU A 40 4.81 -8.39 10.24
N VAL A 41 5.03 -7.71 9.12
CA VAL A 41 6.29 -7.61 8.38
C VAL A 41 6.66 -6.14 8.19
N ASP A 42 7.92 -5.79 8.49
CA ASP A 42 8.49 -4.47 8.24
C ASP A 42 8.94 -4.38 6.79
N ILE A 43 8.21 -3.60 6.02
CA ILE A 43 8.38 -3.44 4.57
C ILE A 43 9.11 -2.15 4.17
N ARG A 44 9.59 -1.34 5.14
CA ARG A 44 10.18 -0.02 4.86
C ARG A 44 11.42 -0.07 3.98
N ASP A 45 12.17 -1.16 4.09
CA ASP A 45 13.40 -1.38 3.33
C ASP A 45 13.20 -2.28 2.09
N SER A 46 11.97 -2.62 1.74
CA SER A 46 11.62 -3.44 0.57
C SER A 46 10.77 -2.69 -0.45
N TYR A 47 9.48 -2.52 -0.20
CA TYR A 47 8.54 -1.92 -1.16
C TYR A 47 8.94 -0.50 -1.58
N ASN A 48 9.23 0.38 -0.63
CA ASN A 48 9.59 1.76 -0.95
C ASN A 48 10.88 1.81 -1.80
N LYS A 49 11.86 0.95 -1.49
CA LYS A 49 13.10 0.83 -2.29
C LYS A 49 12.83 0.22 -3.66
N ALA A 50 11.91 -0.75 -3.75
CA ALA A 50 11.52 -1.34 -5.04
C ALA A 50 10.80 -0.31 -5.91
N ILE A 51 9.88 0.51 -5.35
CA ILE A 51 9.24 1.63 -6.04
C ILE A 51 10.32 2.59 -6.59
N SER A 52 11.19 3.10 -5.70
CA SER A 52 12.25 4.04 -6.08
C SER A 52 13.15 3.46 -7.18
N LYS A 53 13.66 2.26 -7.00
CA LYS A 53 14.54 1.59 -7.97
C LYS A 53 13.84 1.36 -9.31
N THR A 54 12.56 1.00 -9.30
CA THR A 54 11.77 0.79 -10.52
C THR A 54 11.60 2.08 -11.30
N VAL A 55 11.19 3.16 -10.61
CA VAL A 55 11.02 4.48 -11.24
C VAL A 55 12.34 4.96 -11.82
N VAL A 56 13.41 4.94 -11.03
CA VAL A 56 14.75 5.37 -11.49
C VAL A 56 15.18 4.56 -12.70
N TYR A 57 15.08 3.22 -12.65
CA TYR A 57 15.50 2.35 -13.75
C TYR A 57 14.75 2.65 -15.06
N ILE A 58 13.44 2.83 -14.98
CA ILE A 58 12.61 3.10 -16.16
C ILE A 58 12.88 4.51 -16.70
N LEU A 59 12.96 5.53 -15.83
CA LEU A 59 13.27 6.91 -16.23
C LEU A 59 14.65 6.99 -16.89
N GLU A 60 15.68 6.38 -16.31
CA GLU A 60 17.03 6.35 -16.91
C GLU A 60 17.03 5.66 -18.27
N ALA A 61 16.21 4.62 -18.46
CA ALA A 61 16.09 3.95 -19.75
C ALA A 61 15.39 4.83 -20.80
N LEU A 62 14.39 5.64 -20.39
CA LEU A 62 13.59 6.47 -21.28
C LEU A 62 14.18 7.87 -21.53
N THR A 63 15.02 8.37 -20.63
CA THR A 63 15.58 9.72 -20.75
C THR A 63 17.08 9.72 -21.09
N GLY A 64 17.78 8.61 -20.81
CA GLY A 64 19.24 8.54 -20.89
C GLY A 64 19.96 9.30 -19.77
N ALA A 65 19.23 10.10 -18.97
CA ALA A 65 19.78 10.89 -17.89
C ALA A 65 19.94 10.04 -16.61
N LYS A 66 20.86 10.44 -15.74
CA LYS A 66 20.95 9.89 -14.39
C LYS A 66 19.86 10.51 -13.53
N VAL A 67 19.02 9.68 -12.94
CA VAL A 67 17.90 10.12 -12.10
C VAL A 67 18.33 10.14 -10.64
N PRO A 68 18.20 11.27 -9.92
CA PRO A 68 18.54 11.35 -8.51
C PRO A 68 17.54 10.57 -7.65
N GLU A 69 18.05 9.82 -6.66
CA GLU A 69 17.22 9.01 -5.76
C GLU A 69 16.18 9.84 -4.99
N ARG A 70 16.46 11.13 -4.72
CA ARG A 70 15.54 12.02 -4.03
C ARG A 70 14.19 12.22 -4.74
N LEU A 71 14.13 12.01 -6.07
CA LEU A 71 12.89 12.13 -6.83
C LEU A 71 11.78 11.22 -6.28
N VAL A 72 12.16 10.05 -5.75
CA VAL A 72 11.23 9.07 -5.18
C VAL A 72 11.56 8.85 -3.71
N SER A 73 11.33 9.88 -2.91
CA SER A 73 11.50 9.82 -1.45
C SER A 73 10.35 9.08 -0.76
N ASN A 74 10.60 8.64 0.47
CA ASN A 74 9.54 8.07 1.32
C ASN A 74 8.37 9.06 1.52
N GLU A 75 8.64 10.37 1.52
CA GLU A 75 7.62 11.41 1.61
C GLU A 75 6.69 11.38 0.39
N VAL A 76 7.25 11.32 -0.83
CA VAL A 76 6.44 11.22 -2.06
C VAL A 76 5.57 9.98 -2.05
N ILE A 77 6.13 8.81 -1.72
CA ILE A 77 5.37 7.55 -1.64
C ILE A 77 4.23 7.67 -0.62
N PHE A 78 4.51 8.26 0.54
CA PHE A 78 3.48 8.50 1.56
C PHE A 78 2.36 9.42 1.06
N LEU A 79 2.69 10.49 0.34
CA LEU A 79 1.69 11.40 -0.21
C LEU A 79 0.74 10.70 -1.19
N PHE A 80 1.25 9.79 -2.03
CA PHE A 80 0.40 8.94 -2.88
C PHE A 80 -0.51 8.05 -2.04
N ARG A 81 0.03 7.28 -1.10
CA ARG A 81 -0.73 6.36 -0.26
C ARG A 81 -1.76 7.05 0.63
N LYS A 82 -1.47 8.28 1.10
CA LYS A 82 -2.39 9.09 1.91
C LYS A 82 -3.71 9.38 1.20
N THR A 83 -3.75 9.39 -0.12
CA THR A 83 -4.99 9.62 -0.90
C THR A 83 -5.99 8.48 -0.79
N GLY A 84 -5.55 7.27 -0.37
CA GLY A 84 -6.36 6.06 -0.26
C GLY A 84 -6.60 5.32 -1.57
N GLY A 85 -5.91 5.72 -2.66
CA GLY A 85 -6.06 5.10 -3.98
C GLY A 85 -4.80 4.41 -4.53
N PHE A 86 -3.70 4.39 -3.76
CA PHE A 86 -2.38 3.91 -4.22
C PHE A 86 -1.79 2.84 -3.28
N ASN A 87 -2.61 1.87 -2.91
CA ASN A 87 -2.17 0.73 -2.12
C ASN A 87 -1.45 -0.34 -2.97
N ASN A 88 -1.68 -0.32 -4.27
CA ASN A 88 -0.89 -1.10 -5.21
C ASN A 88 0.37 -0.30 -5.59
N ASP A 89 1.53 -0.84 -5.29
CA ASP A 89 2.81 -0.17 -5.53
C ASP A 89 3.07 0.07 -7.03
N TRP A 90 2.53 -0.76 -7.91
CA TRP A 90 2.59 -0.52 -9.37
C TRP A 90 1.87 0.77 -9.76
N ASP A 91 0.75 1.09 -9.08
CA ASP A 91 -0.02 2.32 -9.30
C ASP A 91 0.76 3.55 -8.85
N THR A 92 1.51 3.43 -7.73
CA THR A 92 2.43 4.49 -7.29
C THR A 92 3.56 4.71 -8.29
N VAL A 93 4.19 3.62 -8.77
CA VAL A 93 5.21 3.70 -9.83
C VAL A 93 4.63 4.32 -11.10
N TYR A 94 3.42 3.89 -11.51
CA TYR A 94 2.71 4.44 -12.66
C TYR A 94 2.50 5.95 -12.52
N GLY A 95 1.96 6.40 -11.39
CA GLY A 95 1.68 7.81 -11.15
C GLY A 95 2.92 8.69 -11.23
N ILE A 96 4.02 8.27 -10.60
CA ILE A 96 5.29 9.01 -10.63
C ILE A 96 5.85 9.05 -12.05
N LEU A 97 5.88 7.91 -12.76
CA LEU A 97 6.41 7.84 -14.13
C LEU A 97 5.58 8.70 -15.09
N MET A 98 4.26 8.57 -15.07
CA MET A 98 3.39 9.32 -15.98
C MET A 98 3.49 10.83 -15.75
N PHE A 99 3.60 11.27 -14.47
CA PHE A 99 3.80 12.67 -14.15
C PHE A 99 5.13 13.20 -14.71
N VAL A 100 6.26 12.55 -14.36
CA VAL A 100 7.60 13.02 -14.77
C VAL A 100 7.77 12.98 -16.29
N LEU A 101 7.30 11.92 -16.94
CA LEU A 101 7.41 11.78 -18.39
C LEU A 101 6.48 12.76 -19.15
N SER A 102 5.33 13.11 -18.59
CA SER A 102 4.47 14.16 -19.15
C SER A 102 5.07 15.56 -19.01
N SER A 103 5.98 15.78 -18.07
CA SER A 103 6.68 17.05 -17.84
C SER A 103 7.96 17.19 -18.67
N LEU A 104 8.35 16.15 -19.43
CA LEU A 104 9.55 16.19 -20.27
C LEU A 104 9.49 17.32 -21.31
N PRO A 105 10.64 17.90 -21.74
CA PRO A 105 10.72 18.80 -22.88
C PRO A 105 10.19 18.16 -24.16
N ASP A 106 9.67 18.98 -25.09
CA ASP A 106 9.01 18.51 -26.30
C ASP A 106 9.92 17.70 -27.24
N ASN A 107 11.22 17.99 -27.28
CA ASN A 107 12.20 17.21 -28.03
C ASN A 107 12.29 15.76 -27.49
N TYR A 108 12.25 15.56 -26.17
CA TYR A 108 12.22 14.23 -25.55
C TYR A 108 10.90 13.51 -25.83
N LYS A 109 9.77 14.20 -25.68
CA LYS A 109 8.43 13.65 -25.98
C LYS A 109 8.34 13.18 -27.44
N ALA A 110 8.84 13.97 -28.39
CA ALA A 110 8.82 13.62 -29.81
C ALA A 110 9.64 12.34 -30.09
N VAL A 111 10.83 12.22 -29.53
CA VAL A 111 11.66 11.03 -29.70
C VAL A 111 11.00 9.80 -29.06
N LEU A 112 10.51 9.93 -27.83
CA LEU A 112 9.83 8.84 -27.13
C LEU A 112 8.58 8.40 -27.89
N LYS A 113 7.72 9.30 -28.32
CA LYS A 113 6.52 8.99 -29.12
C LYS A 113 6.89 8.18 -30.34
N LYS A 114 7.82 8.68 -31.17
CA LYS A 114 8.29 7.99 -32.38
C LYS A 114 8.84 6.58 -32.09
N GLN A 115 9.52 6.40 -30.99
CA GLN A 115 10.11 5.09 -30.66
C GLN A 115 9.07 4.14 -30.04
N THR A 116 8.16 4.63 -29.20
CA THR A 116 7.11 3.80 -28.60
C THR A 116 6.10 3.29 -29.63
N GLU A 117 5.71 4.13 -30.60
CA GLU A 117 4.83 3.74 -31.72
C GLU A 117 5.41 2.61 -32.59
N LYS A 118 6.74 2.52 -32.69
CA LYS A 118 7.42 1.47 -33.46
C LYS A 118 7.54 0.13 -32.73
N ASN A 119 7.36 0.12 -31.41
CA ASN A 119 7.53 -1.07 -30.60
C ASN A 119 6.19 -1.75 -30.34
N SER A 120 6.05 -2.98 -30.79
CA SER A 120 4.84 -3.78 -30.57
C SER A 120 4.69 -4.12 -29.09
N VAL A 121 3.46 -3.97 -28.53
CA VAL A 121 3.09 -4.42 -27.19
C VAL A 121 3.22 -5.93 -27.02
N GLN A 122 3.32 -6.70 -28.11
CA GLN A 122 3.54 -8.14 -28.10
C GLN A 122 4.98 -8.54 -27.75
N GLN A 123 5.95 -7.62 -27.87
CA GLN A 123 7.33 -7.88 -27.45
C GLN A 123 7.46 -7.89 -25.93
N ALA A 124 8.42 -8.67 -25.43
CA ALA A 124 8.70 -8.74 -23.99
C ALA A 124 9.07 -7.36 -23.41
N PRO A 125 8.70 -7.05 -22.15
CA PRO A 125 9.00 -5.76 -21.52
C PRO A 125 10.47 -5.34 -21.60
N PHE A 126 11.39 -6.29 -21.43
CA PHE A 126 12.82 -6.04 -21.51
C PHE A 126 13.27 -5.59 -22.93
N GLU A 127 12.77 -6.24 -23.96
CA GLU A 127 13.10 -5.90 -25.35
C GLU A 127 12.59 -4.52 -25.71
N ARG A 128 11.33 -4.21 -25.35
CA ARG A 128 10.74 -2.89 -25.56
C ARG A 128 11.56 -1.78 -24.91
N LEU A 129 11.86 -1.92 -23.61
CA LEU A 129 12.60 -0.91 -22.86
C LEU A 129 14.07 -0.79 -23.36
N SER A 130 14.72 -1.90 -23.69
CA SER A 130 16.09 -1.93 -24.22
C SER A 130 16.19 -1.23 -25.60
N THR A 131 15.19 -1.39 -26.45
CA THR A 131 15.15 -0.75 -27.75
C THR A 131 15.07 0.78 -27.63
N ILE A 132 14.18 1.27 -26.75
CA ILE A 132 14.06 2.71 -26.50
C ILE A 132 15.34 3.26 -25.85
N LYS A 133 15.88 2.57 -24.86
CA LYS A 133 17.14 2.97 -24.19
C LYS A 133 18.27 3.19 -25.19
N LYS A 134 18.42 2.29 -26.20
CA LYS A 134 19.43 2.43 -27.24
C LYS A 134 19.16 3.64 -28.14
N ALA A 135 17.91 3.87 -28.51
CA ALA A 135 17.51 4.98 -29.37
C ALA A 135 17.72 6.35 -28.69
N VAL A 136 17.27 6.48 -27.45
CA VAL A 136 17.42 7.70 -26.64
C VAL A 136 18.88 8.02 -26.40
N LYS A 137 19.70 7.01 -26.01
CA LYS A 137 21.14 7.18 -25.84
C LYS A 137 21.86 7.62 -27.11
N LYS A 138 21.35 7.24 -28.30
CA LYS A 138 21.91 7.67 -29.58
C LYS A 138 21.53 9.11 -29.89
N GLU A 139 20.26 9.51 -29.61
CA GLU A 139 19.71 10.84 -29.93
C GLU A 139 20.30 11.92 -29.01
N PHE A 140 20.33 11.66 -27.69
CA PHE A 140 20.72 12.65 -26.68
C PHE A 140 22.16 12.42 -26.15
N ARG A 141 23.12 12.12 -27.03
CA ARG A 141 24.52 11.80 -26.63
C ARG A 141 25.19 12.88 -25.77
N ASN A 142 24.86 14.16 -25.98
CA ASN A 142 25.49 15.30 -25.34
C ASN A 142 24.50 16.29 -24.72
N ASP A 143 23.21 15.95 -24.67
CA ASP A 143 22.14 16.83 -24.21
C ASP A 143 21.24 16.05 -23.26
N PHE A 144 21.74 15.78 -22.04
CA PHE A 144 20.98 15.08 -21.02
C PHE A 144 20.23 16.05 -20.12
N LEU A 145 19.06 15.60 -19.64
CA LEU A 145 18.32 16.31 -18.59
C LEU A 145 19.22 16.49 -17.37
N GLY A 146 19.37 17.74 -16.93
CA GLY A 146 20.15 18.07 -15.74
C GLY A 146 19.40 17.81 -14.43
N ASP A 147 20.12 17.92 -13.32
CA ASP A 147 19.55 17.78 -11.96
C ASP A 147 18.41 18.77 -11.70
N ALA A 148 18.49 19.99 -12.27
CA ALA A 148 17.45 21.01 -12.12
C ALA A 148 16.08 20.53 -12.59
N PHE A 149 16.00 19.81 -13.72
CA PHE A 149 14.73 19.24 -14.19
C PHE A 149 14.11 18.28 -13.15
N PHE A 150 14.94 17.44 -12.55
CA PHE A 150 14.44 16.47 -11.55
C PHE A 150 14.10 17.12 -10.21
N ASP A 151 14.76 18.25 -9.86
CA ASP A 151 14.43 19.03 -8.66
C ASP A 151 13.08 19.74 -8.83
N ASP A 152 12.85 20.34 -9.98
CA ASP A 152 11.55 20.94 -10.33
C ASP A 152 10.47 19.86 -10.36
N ALA A 153 10.72 18.71 -11.02
CA ALA A 153 9.80 17.61 -11.07
C ALA A 153 9.46 17.03 -9.69
N PHE A 154 10.41 17.02 -8.75
CA PHE A 154 10.17 16.59 -7.36
C PHE A 154 9.22 17.53 -6.62
N CYS A 155 9.44 18.85 -6.75
CA CYS A 155 8.57 19.85 -6.13
C CYS A 155 7.15 19.80 -6.69
N ASP A 156 7.04 19.79 -8.03
CA ASP A 156 5.77 19.73 -8.74
C ASP A 156 5.01 18.42 -8.50
N LEU A 157 5.72 17.30 -8.35
CA LEU A 157 5.13 16.00 -8.03
C LEU A 157 4.46 16.01 -6.65
N LYS A 158 5.08 16.65 -5.65
CA LYS A 158 4.49 16.80 -4.33
C LYS A 158 3.20 17.63 -4.37
N GLU A 159 3.19 18.72 -5.14
CA GLU A 159 1.98 19.52 -5.34
C GLU A 159 0.91 18.74 -6.10
N PHE A 160 1.31 17.98 -7.11
CA PHE A 160 0.41 17.15 -7.90
C PHE A 160 -0.35 16.12 -7.06
N THR A 161 0.27 15.56 -6.02
CA THR A 161 -0.41 14.60 -5.13
C THR A 161 -1.63 15.18 -4.43
N ASN A 162 -1.75 16.51 -4.27
CA ASN A 162 -2.93 17.15 -3.72
C ASN A 162 -4.17 17.10 -4.64
N LEU A 163 -3.98 16.76 -5.92
CA LEU A 163 -5.06 16.59 -6.90
C LEU A 163 -5.54 15.14 -7.01
N LEU A 164 -4.85 14.22 -6.33
CA LEU A 164 -5.16 12.79 -6.37
C LEU A 164 -6.18 12.41 -5.31
N ASP A 165 -6.95 11.38 -5.59
CA ASP A 165 -8.02 10.88 -4.72
C ASP A 165 -8.03 9.34 -4.65
N ALA A 166 -9.01 8.78 -3.96
CA ALA A 166 -9.18 7.35 -3.75
C ALA A 166 -9.48 6.55 -5.03
N SER A 167 -9.66 7.20 -6.19
CA SER A 167 -9.80 6.51 -7.48
C SER A 167 -8.46 6.03 -8.09
N GLY A 168 -7.33 6.33 -7.41
CA GLY A 168 -6.01 5.82 -7.76
C GLY A 168 -5.53 6.28 -9.13
N THR A 169 -5.12 5.35 -10.01
CA THR A 169 -4.63 5.66 -11.35
C THR A 169 -5.62 6.45 -12.21
N ALA A 170 -6.92 6.30 -11.98
CA ALA A 170 -7.92 7.09 -12.71
C ALA A 170 -7.81 8.60 -12.38
N SER A 171 -7.45 8.96 -11.14
CA SER A 171 -7.19 10.37 -10.79
C SER A 171 -5.93 10.91 -11.46
N ILE A 172 -4.88 10.07 -11.64
CA ILE A 172 -3.69 10.43 -12.44
C ILE A 172 -4.09 10.73 -13.88
N ASP A 173 -4.77 9.76 -14.50
CA ASP A 173 -5.18 9.87 -15.92
C ASP A 173 -6.01 11.13 -16.15
N LYS A 174 -7.00 11.37 -15.29
CA LYS A 174 -7.85 12.56 -15.38
C LYS A 174 -7.03 13.85 -15.29
N ASN A 175 -6.24 14.02 -14.23
CA ASN A 175 -5.51 15.28 -14.01
C ASN A 175 -4.43 15.54 -15.08
N LEU A 176 -3.73 14.50 -15.55
CA LEU A 176 -2.71 14.66 -16.59
C LEU A 176 -3.32 14.88 -17.97
N THR A 177 -4.45 14.24 -18.31
CA THR A 177 -5.14 14.47 -19.58
C THR A 177 -5.80 15.83 -19.62
N GLU A 178 -6.39 16.33 -18.54
CA GLU A 178 -6.91 17.70 -18.45
C GLU A 178 -5.81 18.76 -18.68
N ARG A 179 -4.60 18.53 -18.15
CA ARG A 179 -3.43 19.39 -18.44
C ARG A 179 -2.97 19.27 -19.90
N ALA A 180 -3.07 18.08 -20.48
CA ALA A 180 -2.65 17.80 -21.86
C ALA A 180 -3.64 18.32 -22.91
N THR A 181 -4.94 18.50 -22.60
CA THR A 181 -5.95 19.03 -23.52
C THR A 181 -5.66 20.46 -23.99
N LEU A 182 -4.80 21.18 -23.28
CA LEU A 182 -4.29 22.49 -23.70
C LEU A 182 -3.32 22.40 -24.90
N ASN A 183 -2.87 21.16 -25.26
CA ASN A 183 -1.95 20.90 -26.36
C ASN A 183 -2.22 19.49 -26.96
N GLU A 184 -2.82 19.40 -28.16
CA GLU A 184 -3.20 18.13 -28.81
C GLU A 184 -2.04 17.12 -28.93
N GLY A 185 -0.80 17.58 -29.12
CA GLY A 185 0.38 16.73 -29.20
C GLY A 185 0.68 15.99 -27.89
N SER A 186 0.33 16.60 -26.76
CA SER A 186 0.57 16.04 -25.43
C SER A 186 -0.40 14.90 -25.07
N MET A 187 -1.66 14.98 -25.53
CA MET A 187 -2.64 13.92 -25.31
C MET A 187 -2.24 12.63 -26.03
N ALA A 188 -1.89 12.73 -27.31
CA ALA A 188 -1.45 11.57 -28.08
C ALA A 188 -0.17 10.93 -27.51
N PHE A 189 0.73 11.72 -26.96
CA PHE A 189 1.92 11.21 -26.27
C PHE A 189 1.56 10.45 -24.98
N TYR A 190 0.62 10.98 -24.19
CA TYR A 190 0.16 10.35 -22.97
C TYR A 190 -0.39 8.94 -23.21
N ASP A 191 -1.30 8.79 -24.17
CA ASP A 191 -1.93 7.51 -24.48
C ASP A 191 -0.93 6.47 -24.97
N VAL A 192 -0.02 6.88 -25.86
CA VAL A 192 1.06 6.02 -26.36
C VAL A 192 1.97 5.57 -25.21
N LEU A 193 2.34 6.48 -24.33
CA LEU A 193 3.19 6.19 -23.17
C LEU A 193 2.53 5.22 -22.20
N LYS A 194 1.24 5.45 -21.87
CA LYS A 194 0.44 4.57 -21.04
C LYS A 194 0.38 3.16 -21.63
N GLY A 195 0.05 3.03 -22.90
CA GLY A 195 0.00 1.74 -23.60
C GLY A 195 1.37 1.05 -23.67
N PHE A 196 2.46 1.81 -23.72
CA PHE A 196 3.81 1.27 -23.71
C PHE A 196 4.25 0.75 -22.34
N LEU A 197 4.02 1.52 -21.28
CA LEU A 197 4.50 1.19 -19.94
C LEU A 197 3.60 0.17 -19.24
N HIS A 198 2.29 0.33 -19.35
CA HIS A 198 1.33 -0.43 -18.54
C HIS A 198 0.05 -0.79 -19.34
N PRO A 199 0.19 -1.61 -20.42
CA PRO A 199 -0.95 -1.99 -21.25
C PRO A 199 -1.97 -2.88 -20.53
N SER A 200 -1.53 -3.56 -19.45
CA SER A 200 -2.34 -4.39 -18.57
C SER A 200 -1.63 -4.54 -17.23
N ALA A 201 -2.36 -4.85 -16.16
CA ALA A 201 -1.80 -5.15 -14.83
C ALA A 201 -1.26 -6.60 -14.77
N GLU A 202 -0.40 -7.00 -15.73
CA GLU A 202 0.14 -8.36 -15.84
C GLU A 202 1.68 -8.32 -15.91
N VAL A 203 2.32 -9.12 -15.05
CA VAL A 203 3.75 -9.40 -15.13
C VAL A 203 4.06 -10.14 -16.43
N GLY A 204 5.13 -9.75 -17.10
CA GLY A 204 5.48 -10.26 -18.45
C GLY A 204 4.87 -9.46 -19.61
N ARG A 205 3.89 -8.57 -19.34
CA ARG A 205 3.29 -7.66 -20.33
C ARG A 205 3.51 -6.20 -19.95
N SER A 206 3.26 -5.82 -18.72
CA SER A 206 3.55 -4.49 -18.18
C SER A 206 5.04 -4.34 -17.90
N ILE A 207 5.67 -3.27 -18.39
CA ILE A 207 7.04 -2.91 -18.02
C ILE A 207 7.07 -2.59 -16.52
N ILE A 208 6.14 -1.78 -16.04
CA ILE A 208 6.06 -1.37 -14.63
C ILE A 208 5.97 -2.57 -13.72
N ALA A 209 4.97 -3.44 -13.91
CA ALA A 209 4.76 -4.60 -13.06
C ALA A 209 5.94 -5.57 -13.10
N THR A 210 6.52 -5.81 -14.30
CA THR A 210 7.62 -6.76 -14.44
C THR A 210 8.90 -6.27 -13.76
N VAL A 211 9.28 -5.01 -14.01
CA VAL A 211 10.48 -4.42 -13.39
C VAL A 211 10.33 -4.35 -11.88
N PHE A 212 9.18 -3.91 -11.38
CA PHE A 212 8.90 -3.82 -9.95
C PHE A 212 9.02 -5.19 -9.27
N GLU A 213 8.33 -6.20 -9.79
CA GLU A 213 8.30 -7.53 -9.18
C GLU A 213 9.67 -8.23 -9.24
N GLU A 214 10.44 -8.04 -10.30
CA GLU A 214 11.80 -8.57 -10.35
C GLU A 214 12.73 -7.89 -9.32
N PHE A 215 12.61 -6.57 -9.12
CA PHE A 215 13.38 -5.86 -8.11
C PHE A 215 12.92 -6.17 -6.70
N PHE A 216 11.61 -6.33 -6.49
CA PHE A 216 11.05 -6.65 -5.19
C PHE A 216 11.36 -8.09 -4.79
N GLN A 217 11.00 -9.07 -5.61
CA GLN A 217 11.10 -10.49 -5.25
C GLN A 217 12.49 -11.10 -5.51
N GLY A 218 13.27 -10.52 -6.42
CA GLY A 218 14.50 -11.16 -6.92
C GLY A 218 14.22 -12.37 -7.81
N ALA A 219 15.28 -12.85 -8.50
CA ALA A 219 15.13 -13.83 -9.56
C ALA A 219 14.42 -15.12 -9.13
N LYS A 220 14.82 -15.70 -8.00
CA LYS A 220 14.32 -17.02 -7.56
C LYS A 220 12.84 -16.98 -7.18
N LEU A 221 12.45 -16.03 -6.32
CA LEU A 221 11.07 -15.92 -5.86
C LEU A 221 10.16 -15.45 -6.97
N PHE A 222 10.63 -14.56 -7.85
CA PHE A 222 9.90 -14.10 -9.03
C PHE A 222 9.50 -15.27 -9.95
N VAL A 223 10.44 -16.17 -10.27
CA VAL A 223 10.13 -17.39 -11.05
C VAL A 223 9.11 -18.25 -10.34
N GLN A 224 9.26 -18.46 -9.04
CA GLN A 224 8.31 -19.24 -8.26
C GLN A 224 6.90 -18.63 -8.25
N THR A 225 6.81 -17.29 -8.22
CA THR A 225 5.53 -16.59 -8.13
C THR A 225 4.82 -16.52 -9.48
N PHE A 226 5.54 -16.16 -10.54
CA PHE A 226 4.93 -15.85 -11.84
C PHE A 226 5.19 -16.90 -12.94
N GLY A 227 6.14 -17.82 -12.74
CA GLY A 227 6.54 -18.79 -13.77
C GLY A 227 7.29 -18.18 -14.95
N VAL A 228 7.72 -16.93 -14.85
CA VAL A 228 8.42 -16.17 -15.90
C VAL A 228 9.89 -16.02 -15.54
N GLN A 229 10.78 -16.10 -16.53
CA GLN A 229 12.21 -15.88 -16.31
C GLN A 229 12.54 -14.39 -16.15
N PRO A 230 13.34 -13.99 -15.15
CA PRO A 230 13.67 -12.59 -14.92
C PRO A 230 14.64 -12.07 -15.98
N SER A 231 14.39 -10.85 -16.43
CA SER A 231 15.20 -10.17 -17.44
C SER A 231 15.88 -8.90 -16.92
N PHE A 232 15.32 -8.28 -15.89
CA PHE A 232 15.79 -7.01 -15.32
C PHE A 232 16.65 -7.20 -14.07
N ASN A 233 16.33 -8.20 -13.23
CA ASN A 233 17.09 -8.51 -12.02
C ASN A 233 17.36 -10.02 -11.89
N LYS A 234 18.60 -10.41 -12.05
CA LYS A 234 19.05 -11.81 -11.92
C LYS A 234 19.59 -12.17 -10.52
N GLY A 235 19.56 -11.21 -9.61
CA GLY A 235 20.05 -11.34 -8.24
C GLY A 235 18.96 -11.46 -7.18
N SER A 236 19.31 -11.11 -5.94
CA SER A 236 18.39 -11.00 -4.80
C SER A 236 17.39 -9.86 -4.99
N GLY A 237 16.24 -9.97 -4.33
CA GLY A 237 15.19 -8.96 -4.29
C GLY A 237 15.28 -8.08 -3.04
N MET A 238 14.53 -6.97 -3.06
CA MET A 238 14.39 -6.10 -1.89
C MET A 238 13.66 -6.78 -0.73
N ILE A 239 12.87 -7.81 -1.01
CA ILE A 239 12.19 -8.64 0.00
C ILE A 239 13.16 -9.26 1.01
N GLU A 240 14.42 -9.46 0.64
CA GLU A 240 15.47 -9.94 1.56
C GLU A 240 15.79 -8.96 2.70
N ASN A 241 15.34 -7.69 2.58
CA ASN A 241 15.50 -6.69 3.62
C ASN A 241 14.33 -6.68 4.61
N GLU A 242 13.26 -7.43 4.33
CA GLU A 242 12.10 -7.50 5.19
C GLU A 242 12.41 -8.24 6.49
N LYS A 243 11.78 -7.77 7.56
CA LYS A 243 11.93 -8.33 8.89
C LYS A 243 10.58 -8.52 9.54
N LEU A 244 10.46 -9.55 10.36
CA LEU A 244 9.27 -9.72 11.18
C LEU A 244 9.15 -8.58 12.21
N ILE A 245 7.98 -7.94 12.26
CA ILE A 245 7.59 -7.03 13.33
C ILE A 245 7.06 -7.86 14.50
N VAL A 246 6.16 -8.80 14.17
CA VAL A 246 5.47 -9.61 15.17
C VAL A 246 6.44 -10.58 15.85
N GLN A 247 6.43 -10.58 17.15
CA GLN A 247 7.19 -11.52 17.97
C GLN A 247 6.36 -12.80 18.21
N PRO A 248 6.97 -14.00 18.20
CA PRO A 248 6.25 -15.27 18.40
C PRO A 248 5.38 -15.29 19.65
N GLU A 249 5.83 -14.67 20.75
CA GLU A 249 5.14 -14.62 22.04
C GLU A 249 3.80 -13.87 21.97
N VAL A 250 3.62 -13.00 20.98
CA VAL A 250 2.35 -12.29 20.75
C VAL A 250 1.23 -13.27 20.42
N PHE A 251 1.52 -14.28 19.59
CA PHE A 251 0.55 -15.30 19.21
C PHE A 251 0.09 -16.13 20.41
N GLU A 252 1.03 -16.49 21.29
CA GLU A 252 0.72 -17.27 22.50
C GLU A 252 -0.15 -16.47 23.48
N LYS A 253 0.18 -15.19 23.69
CA LYS A 253 -0.62 -14.29 24.53
C LYS A 253 -2.01 -14.07 23.96
N LEU A 254 -2.13 -13.85 22.63
CA LEU A 254 -3.43 -13.68 21.98
C LEU A 254 -4.25 -14.98 22.01
N ALA A 255 -3.64 -16.14 21.80
CA ALA A 255 -4.33 -17.43 21.93
C ALA A 255 -4.84 -17.66 23.37
N SER A 256 -4.07 -17.25 24.40
CA SER A 256 -4.51 -17.31 25.80
C SER A 256 -5.68 -16.37 26.09
N LEU A 257 -5.76 -15.21 25.41
CA LEU A 257 -6.84 -14.24 25.60
C LEU A 257 -8.12 -14.57 24.83
N LEU A 258 -7.99 -15.13 23.62
CA LEU A 258 -9.10 -15.29 22.68
C LEU A 258 -9.52 -16.75 22.47
N GLY A 259 -8.63 -17.69 22.77
CA GLY A 259 -8.76 -19.09 22.39
C GLY A 259 -8.02 -19.44 21.10
N GLU A 260 -7.92 -20.73 20.83
CA GLU A 260 -7.26 -21.28 19.64
C GLU A 260 -8.00 -20.93 18.35
N LYS A 261 -7.26 -20.78 17.24
CA LYS A 261 -7.80 -20.54 15.90
C LYS A 261 -8.62 -19.22 15.75
N ARG A 262 -8.37 -18.25 16.61
CA ARG A 262 -9.03 -16.93 16.62
C ARG A 262 -8.24 -15.83 15.90
N LEU A 263 -7.17 -16.22 15.19
CA LEU A 263 -6.31 -15.30 14.44
C LEU A 263 -6.39 -15.59 12.94
N GLY A 264 -6.54 -14.54 12.13
CA GLY A 264 -6.62 -14.62 10.66
C GLY A 264 -5.76 -13.56 9.99
N ILE A 265 -5.67 -13.63 8.66
CA ILE A 265 -4.99 -12.66 7.79
C ILE A 265 -5.97 -12.20 6.71
N ALA A 266 -6.00 -10.88 6.44
CA ALA A 266 -6.65 -10.29 5.28
C ALA A 266 -5.72 -9.24 4.67
N SER A 267 -4.92 -9.65 3.69
CA SER A 267 -3.85 -8.82 3.12
C SER A 267 -4.01 -8.62 1.61
N GLY A 268 -3.58 -7.43 1.15
CA GLY A 268 -3.40 -7.11 -0.26
C GLY A 268 -2.11 -7.70 -0.88
N SER A 269 -1.27 -8.33 -0.07
CA SER A 269 0.00 -8.95 -0.51
C SER A 269 -0.23 -10.30 -1.20
N ARG A 270 0.74 -10.72 -2.03
CA ARG A 270 0.73 -12.05 -2.62
C ARG A 270 1.15 -13.11 -1.59
N ILE A 271 0.51 -14.28 -1.67
CA ILE A 271 0.73 -15.36 -0.70
C ILE A 271 2.18 -15.87 -0.67
N LYS A 272 2.87 -15.97 -1.83
CA LYS A 272 4.23 -16.53 -1.86
C LYS A 272 5.26 -15.58 -1.24
N PRO A 273 5.31 -14.27 -1.56
CA PRO A 273 6.13 -13.31 -0.85
C PRO A 273 5.83 -13.29 0.66
N ALA A 274 4.56 -13.22 1.06
CA ALA A 274 4.19 -13.21 2.47
C ALA A 274 4.66 -14.48 3.21
N LYS A 275 4.47 -15.67 2.62
CA LYS A 275 4.97 -16.94 3.18
C LYS A 275 6.48 -17.00 3.25
N TYR A 276 7.18 -16.39 2.28
CA TYR A 276 8.64 -16.34 2.27
C TYR A 276 9.19 -15.65 3.52
N VAL A 277 8.55 -14.55 3.95
CA VAL A 277 8.98 -13.76 5.11
C VAL A 277 8.41 -14.30 6.43
N LEU A 278 7.11 -14.64 6.47
CA LEU A 278 6.46 -15.15 7.68
C LEU A 278 6.97 -16.54 8.11
N GLY A 279 7.46 -17.34 7.15
CA GLY A 279 7.94 -18.69 7.42
C GLY A 279 6.91 -19.52 8.19
N ASP A 280 7.34 -20.17 9.26
CA ASP A 280 6.50 -21.05 10.09
C ASP A 280 5.41 -20.30 10.87
N LEU A 281 5.54 -18.97 11.04
CA LEU A 281 4.55 -18.17 11.76
C LEU A 281 3.17 -18.19 11.09
N ILE A 282 3.11 -18.46 9.78
CA ILE A 282 1.82 -18.59 9.09
C ILE A 282 0.95 -19.70 9.67
N GLY A 283 1.55 -20.74 10.28
CA GLY A 283 0.87 -21.82 10.97
C GLY A 283 0.18 -21.42 12.27
N LYS A 284 0.45 -20.20 12.80
CA LYS A 284 -0.23 -19.67 13.98
C LYS A 284 -1.62 -19.12 13.69
N PHE A 285 -1.96 -18.92 12.42
CA PHE A 285 -3.26 -18.44 11.99
C PHE A 285 -4.23 -19.59 11.67
N ASN A 286 -5.52 -19.33 11.79
CA ASN A 286 -6.56 -20.25 11.33
C ASN A 286 -6.46 -20.37 9.78
N PRO A 287 -6.18 -21.53 9.22
CA PRO A 287 -5.95 -21.67 7.78
C PRO A 287 -7.18 -21.32 6.93
N LYS A 288 -8.40 -21.39 7.52
CA LYS A 288 -9.65 -20.99 6.85
C LYS A 288 -9.84 -19.44 6.85
N ALA A 289 -9.16 -18.72 7.75
CA ALA A 289 -9.24 -17.28 7.92
C ALA A 289 -8.00 -16.54 7.34
N VAL A 290 -7.23 -17.20 6.46
CA VAL A 290 -6.05 -16.62 5.79
C VAL A 290 -6.42 -16.27 4.35
N VAL A 291 -6.48 -14.98 4.06
CA VAL A 291 -6.88 -14.43 2.75
C VAL A 291 -5.79 -13.47 2.24
N PHE A 292 -5.26 -13.78 1.07
CA PHE A 292 -4.28 -12.99 0.33
C PHE A 292 -4.85 -12.49 -1.00
N LEU A 293 -4.09 -11.68 -1.72
CA LEU A 293 -4.49 -11.01 -2.96
C LEU A 293 -5.07 -11.99 -3.99
N GLU A 294 -4.48 -13.18 -4.16
CA GLU A 294 -4.92 -14.17 -5.13
C GLU A 294 -6.39 -14.59 -4.93
N THR A 295 -6.87 -14.62 -3.68
CA THR A 295 -8.28 -14.95 -3.37
C THR A 295 -9.23 -13.88 -3.92
N ALA A 296 -8.86 -12.59 -3.78
CA ALA A 296 -9.66 -11.50 -4.35
C ALA A 296 -9.60 -11.51 -5.88
N GLU A 297 -8.42 -11.69 -6.48
CA GLU A 297 -8.23 -11.75 -7.93
C GLU A 297 -9.00 -12.92 -8.57
N GLU A 298 -9.08 -14.09 -7.89
CA GLU A 298 -9.87 -15.23 -8.37
C GLU A 298 -11.37 -14.92 -8.34
N ALA A 299 -11.85 -14.31 -7.26
CA ALA A 299 -13.24 -13.91 -7.14
C ALA A 299 -13.61 -12.80 -8.15
N GLU A 300 -12.72 -11.83 -8.38
CA GLU A 300 -12.89 -10.80 -9.40
C GLU A 300 -13.05 -11.41 -10.80
N ARG A 301 -12.16 -12.33 -11.17
CA ARG A 301 -12.24 -13.02 -12.46
C ARG A 301 -13.56 -13.78 -12.64
N LYS A 302 -14.03 -14.47 -11.59
CA LYS A 302 -15.30 -15.19 -11.63
C LYS A 302 -16.49 -14.24 -11.79
N LEU A 303 -16.59 -13.24 -10.92
CA LEU A 303 -17.70 -12.27 -10.92
C LEU A 303 -17.72 -11.40 -12.19
N SER A 304 -16.56 -11.01 -12.71
CA SER A 304 -16.47 -10.21 -13.94
C SER A 304 -16.95 -11.00 -15.16
N ARG A 305 -16.72 -12.32 -15.20
CA ARG A 305 -17.28 -13.20 -16.24
C ARG A 305 -18.79 -13.33 -16.12
N GLU A 306 -19.31 -13.51 -14.91
CA GLU A 306 -20.75 -13.67 -14.65
C GLU A 306 -21.52 -12.38 -14.95
N LYS A 307 -20.99 -11.22 -14.56
CA LYS A 307 -21.66 -9.90 -14.70
C LYS A 307 -21.38 -9.20 -16.03
N VAL A 308 -20.42 -9.70 -16.82
CA VAL A 308 -19.96 -9.09 -18.09
C VAL A 308 -19.43 -7.65 -17.90
N VAL A 309 -19.03 -7.31 -16.67
CA VAL A 309 -18.43 -6.01 -16.32
C VAL A 309 -17.25 -6.24 -15.36
N PRO A 310 -16.21 -5.40 -15.41
CA PRO A 310 -15.11 -5.48 -14.46
C PRO A 310 -15.60 -5.31 -13.02
N VAL A 311 -15.15 -6.20 -12.12
CA VAL A 311 -15.42 -6.12 -10.68
C VAL A 311 -14.10 -5.94 -9.96
N ASN A 312 -14.04 -4.98 -9.02
CA ASN A 312 -12.88 -4.78 -8.14
C ASN A 312 -13.29 -5.19 -6.71
N LEU A 313 -12.52 -6.11 -6.12
CA LEU A 313 -12.71 -6.62 -4.77
C LEU A 313 -11.50 -6.34 -3.86
N LYS A 314 -10.50 -5.62 -4.37
CA LYS A 314 -9.31 -5.22 -3.62
C LYS A 314 -9.67 -4.15 -2.57
N LYS A 315 -8.81 -3.98 -1.57
CA LYS A 315 -8.93 -2.90 -0.58
C LYS A 315 -9.18 -1.55 -1.29
N PRO A 316 -10.04 -0.69 -0.79
CA PRO A 316 -10.76 -0.74 0.50
C PRO A 316 -12.08 -1.53 0.47
N VAL A 317 -12.39 -2.28 -0.62
CA VAL A 317 -13.57 -3.16 -0.65
C VAL A 317 -13.41 -4.24 0.43
N PRO A 318 -14.44 -4.49 1.27
CA PRO A 318 -14.31 -5.34 2.45
C PRO A 318 -14.23 -6.84 2.18
N TYR A 319 -14.05 -7.25 0.92
CA TYR A 319 -14.11 -8.64 0.49
C TYR A 319 -13.12 -9.55 1.26
N SER A 320 -11.84 -9.18 1.31
CA SER A 320 -10.81 -10.00 1.97
C SER A 320 -11.05 -10.14 3.47
N LEU A 321 -11.48 -9.06 4.14
CA LEU A 321 -11.80 -9.08 5.57
C LEU A 321 -13.05 -9.91 5.87
N LEU A 322 -14.11 -9.76 5.07
CA LEU A 322 -15.33 -10.56 5.20
C LEU A 322 -15.04 -12.04 4.95
N LYS A 323 -14.20 -12.34 3.94
CA LYS A 323 -13.81 -13.70 3.60
C LYS A 323 -12.97 -14.34 4.71
N ALA A 324 -12.04 -13.61 5.32
CA ALA A 324 -11.30 -14.07 6.48
C ALA A 324 -12.22 -14.33 7.68
N ALA A 325 -13.19 -13.45 7.91
CA ALA A 325 -14.19 -13.60 8.98
C ALA A 325 -15.10 -14.84 8.80
N GLU A 326 -15.37 -15.27 7.57
CA GLU A 326 -16.09 -16.53 7.28
C GLU A 326 -15.29 -17.77 7.70
N GLY A 327 -13.98 -17.67 7.78
CA GLY A 327 -13.10 -18.77 8.18
C GLY A 327 -13.12 -19.08 9.68
N PHE A 328 -13.72 -18.23 10.48
CA PHE A 328 -13.89 -18.47 11.91
C PHE A 328 -15.23 -19.15 12.21
N ASP A 329 -15.22 -20.04 13.19
CA ASP A 329 -16.46 -20.49 13.82
C ASP A 329 -17.00 -19.30 14.65
N GLU A 330 -18.29 -19.12 14.69
CA GLU A 330 -19.05 -18.01 15.30
C GLU A 330 -18.25 -16.99 16.15
N LEU A 331 -18.08 -15.76 15.62
CA LEU A 331 -17.47 -14.65 16.32
C LEU A 331 -18.47 -13.52 16.54
N GLY A 332 -18.44 -12.94 17.76
CA GLY A 332 -19.26 -11.78 18.12
C GLY A 332 -18.66 -10.44 17.73
N CYS A 333 -17.32 -10.30 17.82
CA CYS A 333 -16.62 -9.06 17.57
C CYS A 333 -15.20 -9.32 17.03
N ILE A 334 -14.93 -8.85 15.83
CA ILE A 334 -13.64 -9.02 15.16
C ILE A 334 -12.87 -7.70 15.17
N LEU A 335 -11.62 -7.75 15.64
CA LEU A 335 -10.68 -6.64 15.52
C LEU A 335 -9.83 -6.83 14.26
N TYR A 336 -9.89 -5.88 13.34
CA TYR A 336 -8.96 -5.82 12.21
C TYR A 336 -7.78 -4.90 12.57
N VAL A 337 -6.56 -5.38 12.34
CA VAL A 337 -5.32 -4.65 12.62
C VAL A 337 -4.65 -4.31 11.32
N GLY A 338 -4.44 -3.02 11.05
CA GLY A 338 -3.85 -2.52 9.80
C GLY A 338 -2.94 -1.32 10.02
N ASP A 339 -2.16 -0.96 9.00
CA ASP A 339 -1.21 0.15 9.03
C ASP A 339 -1.58 1.31 8.09
N SER A 340 -2.69 1.19 7.36
CA SER A 340 -3.11 2.14 6.33
C SER A 340 -4.53 2.68 6.55
N VAL A 341 -4.83 3.84 5.93
CA VAL A 341 -6.19 4.41 5.89
C VAL A 341 -7.13 3.51 5.09
N GLU A 342 -6.63 2.78 4.08
CA GLU A 342 -7.43 1.80 3.34
C GLU A 342 -7.91 0.66 4.22
N ASP A 343 -7.08 0.20 5.16
CA ASP A 343 -7.48 -0.81 6.14
C ASP A 343 -8.59 -0.30 7.04
N ALA A 344 -8.48 0.94 7.50
CA ALA A 344 -9.52 1.58 8.30
C ALA A 344 -10.83 1.73 7.53
N LEU A 345 -10.76 2.11 6.24
CA LEU A 345 -11.92 2.16 5.34
C LEU A 345 -12.52 0.78 5.13
N MET A 346 -11.69 -0.24 4.87
CA MET A 346 -12.13 -1.62 4.69
C MET A 346 -12.89 -2.15 5.93
N ALA A 347 -12.37 -1.92 7.13
CA ALA A 347 -13.03 -2.30 8.38
C ALA A 347 -14.37 -1.56 8.56
N LYS A 348 -14.41 -0.26 8.24
CA LYS A 348 -15.62 0.55 8.28
C LYS A 348 -16.69 0.05 7.32
N GLU A 349 -16.31 -0.30 6.08
CA GLU A 349 -17.23 -0.88 5.10
C GLU A 349 -17.70 -2.28 5.53
N ALA A 350 -16.81 -3.11 6.07
CA ALA A 350 -17.17 -4.41 6.61
C ALA A 350 -18.23 -4.31 7.74
N SER A 351 -18.13 -3.31 8.60
CA SER A 351 -19.08 -3.09 9.70
C SER A 351 -20.51 -2.80 9.21
N LYS A 352 -20.70 -2.28 7.97
CA LYS A 352 -22.01 -2.04 7.38
C LYS A 352 -22.77 -3.32 7.02
N THR A 353 -22.09 -4.47 7.00
CA THR A 353 -22.72 -5.78 6.69
C THR A 353 -23.46 -6.40 7.88
N GLY A 354 -23.52 -5.71 9.02
CA GLY A 354 -24.20 -6.18 10.23
C GLY A 354 -23.31 -7.02 11.16
N LYS A 355 -22.07 -7.36 10.76
CA LYS A 355 -21.05 -7.96 11.63
C LYS A 355 -20.32 -6.87 12.42
N ASN A 356 -19.92 -7.19 13.65
CA ASN A 356 -19.23 -6.23 14.51
C ASN A 356 -17.71 -6.25 14.23
N PHE A 357 -17.26 -5.33 13.39
CA PHE A 357 -15.83 -5.11 13.14
C PHE A 357 -15.37 -3.85 13.85
N LEU A 358 -14.18 -3.94 14.46
CA LEU A 358 -13.43 -2.82 15.02
C LEU A 358 -12.09 -2.72 14.30
N PHE A 359 -11.48 -1.53 14.32
CA PHE A 359 -10.19 -1.28 13.69
C PHE A 359 -9.14 -0.80 14.69
N ALA A 360 -7.96 -1.42 14.62
CA ALA A 360 -6.75 -0.98 15.32
C ALA A 360 -5.66 -0.58 14.31
N GLY A 361 -5.31 0.71 14.27
CA GLY A 361 -4.21 1.21 13.45
C GLY A 361 -2.87 1.05 14.16
N VAL A 362 -1.84 0.50 13.49
CA VAL A 362 -0.45 0.46 13.96
C VAL A 362 0.37 1.54 13.26
N TYR A 363 1.28 2.23 13.99
CA TYR A 363 1.92 3.42 13.41
C TYR A 363 3.45 3.41 13.44
N GLN A 364 4.10 2.61 14.28
CA GLN A 364 5.54 2.70 14.55
C GLN A 364 6.41 2.36 13.34
N TYR A 365 5.95 1.43 12.50
CA TYR A 365 6.72 0.89 11.38
C TYR A 365 6.38 1.52 10.02
N SER A 366 5.68 2.66 10.02
CA SER A 366 5.32 3.37 8.78
C SER A 366 6.44 4.22 8.17
N GLY A 367 7.53 4.48 8.92
CA GLY A 367 8.56 5.46 8.55
C GLY A 367 8.19 6.93 8.82
N LEU A 368 6.90 7.24 9.03
CA LEU A 368 6.34 8.56 9.34
C LEU A 368 5.37 8.45 10.53
N ALA A 369 5.82 7.81 11.61
CA ALA A 369 5.01 7.36 12.74
C ALA A 369 4.05 8.41 13.30
N ASP A 370 4.50 9.65 13.49
CA ASP A 370 3.64 10.72 14.03
C ASP A 370 2.51 11.10 13.07
N LEU A 371 2.79 11.19 11.76
CA LEU A 371 1.79 11.53 10.74
C LEU A 371 0.74 10.43 10.60
N VAL A 372 1.17 9.17 10.59
CA VAL A 372 0.26 8.01 10.50
C VAL A 372 -0.62 7.91 11.75
N ARG A 373 -0.02 8.05 12.95
CA ARG A 373 -0.78 8.11 14.21
C ARG A 373 -1.85 9.19 14.18
N ASP A 374 -1.47 10.41 13.82
CA ASP A 374 -2.38 11.55 13.82
C ASP A 374 -3.48 11.37 12.76
N GLY A 375 -3.14 10.83 11.59
CA GLY A 375 -4.11 10.46 10.55
C GLY A 375 -5.14 9.42 11.03
N PHE A 376 -4.74 8.38 11.76
CA PHE A 376 -5.66 7.42 12.34
C PHE A 376 -6.58 8.04 13.40
N LEU A 377 -6.03 8.93 14.22
CA LEU A 377 -6.82 9.64 15.22
C LEU A 377 -7.83 10.60 14.58
N GLU A 378 -7.48 11.28 13.51
CA GLU A 378 -8.36 12.15 12.71
C GLU A 378 -9.46 11.35 12.00
N PHE A 379 -9.10 10.18 11.44
CA PHE A 379 -10.05 9.27 10.83
C PHE A 379 -11.06 8.70 11.84
N GLY A 380 -10.69 8.68 13.14
CA GLY A 380 -11.54 8.18 14.21
C GLY A 380 -11.48 6.67 14.38
N CYS A 381 -10.31 6.08 14.22
CA CYS A 381 -10.07 4.66 14.47
C CYS A 381 -10.45 4.27 15.92
N ASP A 382 -10.90 3.03 16.13
CA ASP A 382 -11.37 2.55 17.43
C ASP A 382 -10.20 2.38 18.42
N MET A 383 -9.02 2.03 17.89
CA MET A 383 -7.76 1.90 18.62
C MET A 383 -6.60 2.35 17.72
N VAL A 384 -5.60 3.00 18.29
CA VAL A 384 -4.32 3.33 17.63
C VAL A 384 -3.19 2.93 18.55
N ILE A 385 -2.34 2.00 18.13
CA ILE A 385 -1.27 1.41 18.95
C ILE A 385 0.09 1.52 18.25
N PRO A 386 1.20 1.52 18.97
CA PRO A 386 2.52 1.61 18.35
C PRO A 386 2.78 0.42 17.42
N SER A 387 2.55 -0.79 17.89
CA SER A 387 2.89 -2.03 17.20
C SER A 387 1.90 -3.14 17.52
N VAL A 388 1.82 -4.13 16.65
CA VAL A 388 1.10 -5.39 16.91
C VAL A 388 1.59 -6.09 18.18
N ASN A 389 2.85 -5.88 18.56
CA ASN A 389 3.44 -6.47 19.77
C ASN A 389 2.84 -5.91 21.07
N ASP A 390 2.24 -4.72 21.01
CA ASP A 390 1.58 -4.09 22.16
C ASP A 390 0.12 -4.53 22.32
N LEU A 391 -0.46 -5.16 21.28
CA LEU A 391 -1.86 -5.52 21.23
C LEU A 391 -2.33 -6.43 22.37
N PRO A 392 -1.60 -7.50 22.79
CA PRO A 392 -2.01 -8.35 23.89
C PRO A 392 -2.16 -7.57 25.20
N LEU A 393 -1.17 -6.71 25.53
CA LEU A 393 -1.18 -5.90 26.75
C LEU A 393 -2.36 -4.90 26.75
N VAL A 394 -2.61 -4.27 25.62
CA VAL A 394 -3.71 -3.30 25.48
C VAL A 394 -5.06 -3.99 25.65
N LEU A 395 -5.30 -5.14 25.00
CA LEU A 395 -6.54 -5.91 25.12
C LEU A 395 -6.75 -6.44 26.55
N GLU A 396 -5.69 -6.93 27.19
CA GLU A 396 -5.75 -7.39 28.59
C GLU A 396 -6.14 -6.24 29.53
N THR A 397 -5.49 -5.07 29.39
CA THR A 397 -5.78 -3.87 30.18
C THR A 397 -7.24 -3.40 29.98
N ILE A 398 -7.75 -3.45 28.74
CA ILE A 398 -9.15 -3.14 28.42
C ILE A 398 -10.10 -4.11 29.12
N ARG A 399 -9.82 -5.41 29.08
CA ARG A 399 -10.67 -6.47 29.67
C ARG A 399 -10.72 -6.37 31.19
N ARG A 400 -9.59 -6.06 31.83
CA ARG A 400 -9.50 -5.86 33.30
C ARG A 400 -10.17 -4.55 33.75
N GLY A 401 -10.46 -3.63 32.83
CA GLY A 401 -11.04 -2.32 33.17
C GLY A 401 -10.05 -1.36 33.83
N GLU A 402 -8.75 -1.61 33.66
CA GLU A 402 -7.66 -0.84 34.29
C GLU A 402 -7.29 0.44 33.51
N ILE A 403 -8.04 0.78 32.46
CA ILE A 403 -7.82 1.99 31.67
C ILE A 403 -8.32 3.21 32.43
N ALA A 404 -7.39 4.00 32.96
CA ALA A 404 -7.67 5.30 33.57
C ALA A 404 -8.01 6.35 32.48
N CYS A 405 -9.27 6.43 32.09
CA CYS A 405 -9.75 7.55 31.28
C CYS A 405 -9.92 8.78 32.19
N ARG A 406 -9.06 9.79 32.05
CA ARG A 406 -9.25 11.07 32.76
C ARG A 406 -10.64 11.60 32.46
N ARG A 407 -11.52 11.64 33.48
CA ARG A 407 -12.84 12.28 33.38
C ARG A 407 -12.62 13.76 33.06
N SER A 408 -13.24 14.26 32.00
CA SER A 408 -13.33 15.69 31.76
C SER A 408 -14.09 16.31 32.93
N PHE A 409 -13.41 17.07 33.76
CA PHE A 409 -14.09 17.91 34.73
C PHE A 409 -14.94 18.93 33.97
N LYS A 410 -16.25 18.72 33.91
CA LYS A 410 -17.20 19.79 33.62
C LYS A 410 -17.01 20.81 34.74
N LYS A 411 -16.39 21.97 34.46
CA LYS A 411 -16.47 23.13 35.33
C LYS A 411 -17.93 23.52 35.42
N ASN A 412 -18.61 23.12 36.49
CA ASN A 412 -19.86 23.74 36.89
C ASN A 412 -19.57 25.21 37.14
N LYS A 413 -19.93 26.06 36.19
CA LYS A 413 -20.15 27.49 36.48
C LYS A 413 -21.35 27.55 37.41
N ARG A 414 -21.12 27.45 38.73
CA ARG A 414 -22.12 27.93 39.70
C ARG A 414 -22.20 29.44 39.53
N ASN A 415 -23.37 29.87 39.07
CA ASN A 415 -23.81 31.25 39.19
C ASN A 415 -23.62 31.70 40.64
N ARG A 416 -22.85 32.76 40.85
CA ARG A 416 -23.04 33.62 42.02
C ARG A 416 -23.77 34.87 41.55
N ARG A 417 -24.90 35.05 42.21
CA ARG A 417 -25.68 36.28 42.22
C ARG A 417 -24.88 37.45 42.78
#